data_a74e03deeac3529a8a420eec9201169c
#
_entry.id   a74e03deeac3529a8a420eec9201169c
#
_cell.length_a   1.000
_cell.length_b   1.000
_cell.length_c   1.000
_cell.angle_alpha   90.00
_cell.angle_beta   90.00
_cell.angle_gamma   90.00
#
_symmetry.space_group_name_H-M   'P 1'
#
loop_
_entity.id
_entity.type
_entity.pdbx_description
1 polymer ?
#
loop_
_entity_poly.entity_id
_entity_poly.type
_entity_poly.pdbx_seq_one_letter_code
_entity_poly.pdbx_strand_id
1 'polypeptide(L)'
;YVGGSTWSSPGQEITWEIDVPEDGLYNIGFNFKQNTIINGDAYRWLKIDGETPFKEASKIGFSYKTAWQYKTLGNEDGEAYLFYLTKGKHELSLAVTLADVADIYERLYKLCSDIGDTYLSIVMITGETPDSNRDYELYKQIPQFEETLKGYYDDLAAISNDLNSRSDINGELDGAVKNMARVCKSMHDKRYESHLYLSSYFSYYQSL
;
A
#
# COMPACT_ATOMS: atom_id res chain seq x y z
N TYR A 1 -6.69 -19.07 -17.06
CA TYR A 1 -6.16 -17.86 -16.45
C TYR A 1 -6.05 -18.07 -14.96
N VAL A 2 -4.97 -17.58 -14.34
CA VAL A 2 -4.71 -17.67 -12.90
C VAL A 2 -4.56 -16.24 -12.39
N GLY A 3 -5.07 -15.93 -11.18
CA GLY A 3 -4.98 -14.60 -10.56
C GLY A 3 -6.27 -13.80 -10.67
N GLY A 4 -6.19 -12.57 -11.18
CA GLY A 4 -7.29 -11.61 -11.17
C GLY A 4 -7.51 -11.01 -9.77
N SER A 5 -8.77 -10.74 -9.40
CA SER A 5 -9.12 -10.15 -8.10
C SER A 5 -8.79 -11.03 -6.88
N THR A 6 -8.52 -12.32 -7.11
CA THR A 6 -8.17 -13.27 -6.05
C THR A 6 -6.65 -13.35 -5.77
N TRP A 7 -5.85 -12.55 -6.47
CA TRP A 7 -4.39 -12.50 -6.32
C TRP A 7 -3.91 -11.05 -6.26
N SER A 8 -4.39 -10.32 -5.28
CA SER A 8 -4.19 -8.89 -5.12
C SER A 8 -3.66 -8.47 -3.75
N SER A 9 -3.77 -9.35 -2.74
CA SER A 9 -3.35 -9.03 -1.37
C SER A 9 -1.93 -9.53 -1.10
N PRO A 10 -1.11 -8.76 -0.37
CA PRO A 10 0.24 -9.15 -0.01
C PRO A 10 0.31 -10.54 0.62
N GLY A 11 1.29 -11.34 0.23
CA GLY A 11 1.49 -12.70 0.70
C GLY A 11 0.68 -13.77 -0.04
N GLN A 12 -0.30 -13.42 -0.86
CA GLN A 12 -0.95 -14.39 -1.75
C GLN A 12 0.05 -14.86 -2.82
N GLU A 13 0.13 -16.16 -3.02
CA GLU A 13 1.12 -16.81 -3.87
C GLU A 13 0.45 -17.76 -4.88
N ILE A 14 0.97 -17.77 -6.10
CA ILE A 14 0.62 -18.75 -7.13
C ILE A 14 1.87 -19.57 -7.40
N THR A 15 1.74 -20.90 -7.37
CA THR A 15 2.82 -21.85 -7.61
C THR A 15 2.53 -22.69 -8.85
N TRP A 16 3.54 -22.88 -9.68
CA TRP A 16 3.52 -23.78 -10.83
C TRP A 16 4.60 -24.85 -10.66
N GLU A 17 4.25 -26.10 -10.90
CA GLU A 17 5.23 -27.16 -11.10
C GLU A 17 5.72 -27.10 -12.56
N ILE A 18 7.03 -27.01 -12.76
CA ILE A 18 7.67 -27.04 -14.07
C ILE A 18 8.59 -28.25 -14.17
N ASP A 19 8.69 -28.84 -15.37
CA ASP A 19 9.58 -29.97 -15.64
C ASP A 19 10.72 -29.49 -16.54
N VAL A 20 11.93 -29.54 -15.99
CA VAL A 20 13.16 -29.08 -16.65
C VAL A 20 13.83 -30.28 -17.33
N PRO A 21 14.02 -30.25 -18.67
CA PRO A 21 14.46 -31.44 -19.44
C PRO A 21 15.95 -31.77 -19.24
N GLU A 22 16.79 -30.79 -18.95
CA GLU A 22 18.23 -30.92 -18.73
C GLU A 22 18.79 -29.82 -17.84
N ASP A 23 19.96 -30.06 -17.25
CA ASP A 23 20.64 -29.04 -16.45
C ASP A 23 21.06 -27.87 -17.33
N GLY A 24 20.79 -26.64 -16.94
CA GLY A 24 21.20 -25.52 -17.76
C GLY A 24 20.75 -24.15 -17.24
N LEU A 25 21.03 -23.12 -18.02
CA LEU A 25 20.61 -21.76 -17.81
C LEU A 25 19.33 -21.48 -18.60
N TYR A 26 18.31 -21.05 -17.92
CA TYR A 26 16.99 -20.80 -18.48
C TYR A 26 16.58 -19.35 -18.32
N ASN A 27 15.82 -18.84 -19.27
CA ASN A 27 15.09 -17.60 -19.14
C ASN A 27 13.65 -17.90 -18.71
N ILE A 28 13.12 -17.10 -17.79
CA ILE A 28 11.73 -17.20 -17.36
C ILE A 28 10.95 -16.04 -17.95
N GLY A 29 9.83 -16.33 -18.57
CA GLY A 29 8.93 -15.32 -19.13
C GLY A 29 7.48 -15.58 -18.77
N PHE A 30 6.71 -14.50 -18.64
CA PHE A 30 5.30 -14.54 -18.29
C PHE A 30 4.44 -13.87 -19.35
N ASN A 31 3.33 -14.51 -19.68
CA ASN A 31 2.25 -13.86 -20.40
C ASN A 31 1.23 -13.38 -19.37
N PHE A 32 1.04 -12.07 -19.26
CA PHE A 32 0.26 -11.45 -18.19
C PHE A 32 -0.58 -10.28 -18.69
N LYS A 33 -1.54 -9.90 -17.86
CA LYS A 33 -2.31 -8.67 -18.02
C LYS A 33 -2.41 -7.98 -16.65
N GLN A 34 -1.91 -6.76 -16.56
CA GLN A 34 -2.07 -5.88 -15.40
C GLN A 34 -2.85 -4.64 -15.85
N ASN A 35 -4.11 -4.53 -15.47
CA ASN A 35 -5.02 -3.46 -15.86
C ASN A 35 -5.71 -2.78 -14.66
N THR A 36 -5.12 -2.91 -13.48
CA THR A 36 -5.67 -2.43 -12.21
C THR A 36 -4.88 -1.24 -11.68
N ILE A 37 -3.55 -1.34 -11.64
CA ILE A 37 -2.68 -0.28 -11.14
C ILE A 37 -2.30 0.63 -12.30
N ILE A 38 -3.03 1.75 -12.46
CA ILE A 38 -2.79 2.74 -13.51
C ILE A 38 -1.52 3.52 -13.17
N ASN A 39 -0.63 3.71 -14.16
CA ASN A 39 0.65 4.41 -14.03
C ASN A 39 1.61 3.82 -12.99
N GLY A 40 1.53 2.51 -12.74
CA GLY A 40 2.43 1.83 -11.83
C GLY A 40 2.57 0.35 -12.13
N ASP A 41 3.51 -0.30 -11.47
CA ASP A 41 3.78 -1.73 -11.59
C ASP A 41 3.12 -2.51 -10.46
N ALA A 42 2.57 -3.67 -10.82
CA ALA A 42 2.19 -4.69 -9.84
C ALA A 42 3.43 -5.54 -9.52
N TYR A 43 3.91 -5.46 -8.30
CA TYR A 43 5.13 -6.18 -7.91
C TYR A 43 4.84 -7.61 -7.46
N ARG A 44 5.75 -8.51 -7.82
CA ARG A 44 5.72 -9.92 -7.44
C ARG A 44 7.10 -10.38 -6.98
N TRP A 45 7.11 -11.23 -5.99
CA TRP A 45 8.29 -11.89 -5.46
C TRP A 45 8.37 -13.28 -6.08
N LEU A 46 9.40 -13.50 -6.90
CA LEU A 46 9.70 -14.80 -7.52
C LEU A 46 10.48 -15.68 -6.55
N LYS A 47 10.03 -16.90 -6.40
CA LYS A 47 10.80 -17.96 -5.73
C LYS A 47 10.88 -19.18 -6.65
N ILE A 48 11.97 -19.91 -6.53
CA ILE A 48 12.20 -21.19 -7.18
C ILE A 48 12.53 -22.18 -6.07
N ASP A 49 11.77 -23.27 -5.98
CA ASP A 49 11.89 -24.29 -4.92
C ASP A 49 11.80 -23.68 -3.49
N GLY A 50 10.98 -22.63 -3.34
CA GLY A 50 10.79 -21.90 -2.09
C GLY A 50 11.86 -20.85 -1.78
N GLU A 51 12.93 -20.76 -2.57
CA GLU A 51 14.04 -19.83 -2.35
C GLU A 51 14.03 -18.66 -3.35
N THR A 52 14.52 -17.49 -2.90
CA THR A 52 14.70 -16.33 -3.76
C THR A 52 16.04 -16.47 -4.50
N PRO A 53 16.04 -16.60 -5.83
CA PRO A 53 17.27 -16.91 -6.57
C PRO A 53 18.33 -15.79 -6.50
N PHE A 54 17.91 -14.53 -6.43
CA PHE A 54 18.76 -13.36 -6.27
C PHE A 54 17.89 -12.17 -5.80
N LYS A 55 18.52 -11.08 -5.37
CA LYS A 55 17.83 -9.95 -4.72
C LYS A 55 16.73 -9.33 -5.59
N GLU A 56 16.98 -9.13 -6.88
CA GLU A 56 16.04 -8.50 -7.81
C GLU A 56 14.79 -9.34 -8.03
N ALA A 57 14.87 -10.66 -7.81
CA ALA A 57 13.72 -11.56 -7.89
C ALA A 57 12.66 -11.30 -6.81
N SER A 58 13.00 -10.57 -5.74
CA SER A 58 12.05 -10.17 -4.71
C SER A 58 11.12 -9.02 -5.14
N LYS A 59 11.42 -8.34 -6.28
CA LYS A 59 10.71 -7.16 -6.77
C LYS A 59 10.59 -7.16 -8.29
N ILE A 60 9.80 -8.05 -8.83
CA ILE A 60 9.53 -8.09 -10.27
C ILE A 60 8.30 -7.25 -10.59
N GLY A 61 8.47 -6.17 -11.35
CA GLY A 61 7.40 -5.28 -11.76
C GLY A 61 6.66 -5.79 -12.99
N PHE A 62 5.33 -5.69 -12.97
CA PHE A 62 4.43 -5.97 -14.08
C PHE A 62 3.64 -4.71 -14.41
N SER A 63 4.02 -4.05 -15.51
CA SER A 63 3.52 -2.72 -15.86
C SER A 63 2.07 -2.74 -16.34
N TYR A 64 1.38 -1.60 -16.14
CA TYR A 64 0.00 -1.42 -16.56
C TYR A 64 -0.18 -1.51 -18.07
N LYS A 65 -1.12 -2.35 -18.51
CA LYS A 65 -1.66 -2.35 -19.87
C LYS A 65 -3.01 -3.07 -19.92
N THR A 66 -3.94 -2.54 -20.69
CA THR A 66 -5.25 -3.16 -20.88
C THR A 66 -5.23 -4.41 -21.77
N ALA A 67 -4.16 -4.60 -22.56
CA ALA A 67 -3.93 -5.77 -23.39
C ALA A 67 -3.02 -6.78 -22.69
N TRP A 68 -3.04 -8.04 -23.16
CA TRP A 68 -2.08 -9.05 -22.75
C TRP A 68 -0.66 -8.65 -23.18
N GLN A 69 0.30 -8.92 -22.32
CA GLN A 69 1.71 -8.62 -22.48
C GLN A 69 2.53 -9.87 -22.24
N TYR A 70 3.68 -9.95 -22.91
CA TYR A 70 4.72 -10.91 -22.59
C TYR A 70 5.94 -10.17 -22.03
N LYS A 71 6.50 -10.70 -20.96
CA LYS A 71 7.73 -10.17 -20.35
C LYS A 71 8.66 -11.33 -20.03
N THR A 72 9.87 -11.30 -20.61
CA THR A 72 11.00 -12.08 -20.10
C THR A 72 11.57 -11.35 -18.89
N LEU A 73 11.85 -12.06 -17.81
CA LEU A 73 12.45 -11.47 -16.62
C LEU A 73 13.89 -11.02 -16.95
N GLY A 74 14.21 -9.77 -16.61
CA GLY A 74 15.49 -9.14 -16.92
C GLY A 74 15.69 -7.86 -16.14
N ASN A 75 16.89 -7.28 -16.28
CA ASN A 75 17.25 -6.00 -15.70
C ASN A 75 16.62 -4.82 -16.49
N GLU A 76 16.85 -3.60 -16.00
CA GLU A 76 16.36 -2.36 -16.62
C GLU A 76 16.99 -2.10 -18.01
N ASP A 77 18.17 -2.64 -18.27
CA ASP A 77 18.87 -2.53 -19.56
C ASP A 77 18.32 -3.51 -20.62
N GLY A 78 17.35 -4.36 -20.24
CA GLY A 78 16.72 -5.34 -21.12
C GLY A 78 17.48 -6.67 -21.23
N GLU A 79 18.51 -6.89 -20.44
CA GLU A 79 19.22 -8.16 -20.39
C GLU A 79 18.42 -9.18 -19.57
N ALA A 80 18.14 -10.34 -20.17
CA ALA A 80 17.37 -11.39 -19.52
C ALA A 80 18.14 -12.02 -18.34
N TYR A 81 17.46 -12.24 -17.23
CA TYR A 81 18.00 -13.02 -16.12
C TYR A 81 18.17 -14.48 -16.53
N LEU A 82 19.28 -15.07 -16.10
CA LEU A 82 19.61 -16.48 -16.31
C LEU A 82 19.45 -17.24 -15.00
N PHE A 83 18.56 -18.23 -15.01
CA PHE A 83 18.26 -19.09 -13.86
C PHE A 83 18.90 -20.45 -14.12
N TYR A 84 19.85 -20.87 -13.28
CA TYR A 84 20.36 -22.22 -13.35
C TYR A 84 19.36 -23.19 -12.74
N LEU A 85 18.84 -24.11 -13.54
CA LEU A 85 17.92 -25.15 -13.11
C LEU A 85 18.50 -26.52 -13.43
N THR A 86 18.34 -27.46 -12.51
CA THR A 86 18.73 -28.86 -12.73
C THR A 86 17.62 -29.60 -13.46
N LYS A 87 17.94 -30.72 -14.04
CA LYS A 87 16.95 -31.61 -14.65
C LYS A 87 15.98 -32.14 -13.59
N GLY A 88 14.69 -32.03 -13.87
CA GLY A 88 13.64 -32.53 -13.00
C GLY A 88 12.53 -31.53 -12.74
N LYS A 89 11.75 -31.82 -11.71
CA LYS A 89 10.63 -30.98 -11.30
C LYS A 89 11.12 -29.88 -10.37
N HIS A 90 10.66 -28.67 -10.65
CA HIS A 90 10.88 -27.49 -9.82
C HIS A 90 9.55 -26.80 -9.55
N GLU A 91 9.47 -26.10 -8.42
CA GLU A 91 8.37 -25.22 -8.10
C GLU A 91 8.76 -23.77 -8.40
N LEU A 92 8.02 -23.14 -9.30
CA LEU A 92 8.11 -21.71 -9.60
C LEU A 92 6.94 -21.01 -8.91
N SER A 93 7.20 -20.03 -8.07
CA SER A 93 6.11 -19.28 -7.45
C SER A 93 6.26 -17.77 -7.57
N LEU A 94 5.11 -17.08 -7.63
CA LEU A 94 5.01 -15.63 -7.58
C LEU A 94 4.09 -15.22 -6.43
N ALA A 95 4.66 -14.54 -5.44
CA ALA A 95 3.89 -13.95 -4.34
C ALA A 95 3.62 -12.46 -4.60
N VAL A 96 2.44 -11.99 -4.18
CA VAL A 96 2.15 -10.54 -4.17
C VAL A 96 3.02 -9.86 -3.13
N THR A 97 3.74 -8.80 -3.54
CA THR A 97 4.58 -8.00 -2.65
C THR A 97 4.30 -6.51 -2.80
N LEU A 98 4.46 -5.79 -1.71
CA LEU A 98 4.41 -4.32 -1.69
C LEU A 98 5.75 -3.69 -2.11
N ALA A 99 6.78 -4.51 -2.32
CA ALA A 99 8.13 -4.07 -2.68
C ALA A 99 8.65 -2.95 -1.73
N ASP A 100 9.08 -1.83 -2.29
CA ASP A 100 9.70 -0.74 -1.53
C ASP A 100 8.71 0.13 -0.74
N VAL A 101 7.41 -0.14 -0.81
CA VAL A 101 6.38 0.65 -0.10
C VAL A 101 5.79 -0.10 1.11
N ALA A 102 6.33 -1.28 1.44
CA ALA A 102 5.82 -2.08 2.57
C ALA A 102 5.88 -1.32 3.90
N ASP A 103 6.97 -0.58 4.16
CA ASP A 103 7.15 0.24 5.34
C ASP A 103 6.15 1.42 5.41
N ILE A 104 5.76 1.97 4.26
CA ILE A 104 4.74 3.02 4.18
C ILE A 104 3.38 2.46 4.57
N TYR A 105 3.02 1.27 4.07
CA TYR A 105 1.76 0.61 4.42
C TYR A 105 1.70 0.23 5.90
N GLU A 106 2.79 -0.25 6.50
CA GLU A 106 2.84 -0.54 7.94
C GLU A 106 2.64 0.71 8.79
N ARG A 107 3.29 1.81 8.42
CA ARG A 107 3.12 3.12 9.09
C ARG A 107 1.68 3.63 8.95
N LEU A 108 1.12 3.56 7.75
CA LEU A 108 -0.25 3.99 7.50
C LEU A 108 -1.26 3.14 8.27
N TYR A 109 -1.09 1.81 8.29
CA TYR A 109 -1.97 0.90 9.02
C TYR A 109 -2.01 1.21 10.52
N LYS A 110 -0.82 1.43 11.12
CA LYS A 110 -0.74 1.83 12.53
C LYS A 110 -1.43 3.17 12.77
N LEU A 111 -1.15 4.14 11.92
CA LEU A 111 -1.73 5.48 12.02
C LEU A 111 -3.26 5.46 11.85
N CYS A 112 -3.80 4.62 10.96
CA CYS A 112 -5.25 4.42 10.84
C CYS A 112 -5.89 3.91 12.12
N SER A 113 -5.24 3.00 12.85
CA SER A 113 -5.73 2.53 14.16
C SER A 113 -5.81 3.69 15.15
N ASP A 114 -4.74 4.47 15.28
CA ASP A 114 -4.66 5.59 16.22
C ASP A 114 -5.68 6.71 15.89
N ILE A 115 -5.87 6.98 14.59
CA ILE A 115 -6.89 7.91 14.08
C ILE A 115 -8.30 7.42 14.43
N GLY A 116 -8.56 6.12 14.27
CA GLY A 116 -9.84 5.50 14.64
C GLY A 116 -10.14 5.60 16.12
N ASP A 117 -9.16 5.36 16.99
CA ASP A 117 -9.31 5.48 18.45
C ASP A 117 -9.58 6.93 18.87
N THR A 118 -8.95 7.88 18.20
CA THR A 118 -9.21 9.31 18.42
C THR A 118 -10.63 9.68 17.99
N TYR A 119 -11.11 9.17 16.85
CA TYR A 119 -12.52 9.35 16.44
C TYR A 119 -13.49 8.85 17.49
N LEU A 120 -13.29 7.64 18.02
CA LEU A 120 -14.14 7.08 19.06
C LEU A 120 -14.11 7.94 20.33
N SER A 121 -12.94 8.44 20.72
CA SER A 121 -12.81 9.34 21.88
C SER A 121 -13.60 10.64 21.71
N ILE A 122 -13.60 11.21 20.50
CA ILE A 122 -14.38 12.40 20.18
C ILE A 122 -15.89 12.07 20.25
N VAL A 123 -16.32 10.99 19.60
CA VAL A 123 -17.73 10.57 19.55
C VAL A 123 -18.28 10.28 20.95
N MET A 124 -17.49 9.73 21.85
CA MET A 124 -17.90 9.51 23.26
C MET A 124 -18.25 10.81 23.99
N ILE A 125 -17.67 11.93 23.59
CA ILE A 125 -17.92 13.24 24.21
C ILE A 125 -19.04 14.01 23.48
N THR A 126 -19.02 13.96 22.15
CA THR A 126 -19.87 14.82 21.30
C THR A 126 -21.13 14.13 20.78
N GLY A 127 -21.13 12.76 20.74
CA GLY A 127 -22.03 11.99 19.91
C GLY A 127 -21.57 12.03 18.42
N GLU A 128 -22.21 11.23 17.57
CA GLU A 128 -21.90 11.13 16.13
C GLU A 128 -22.29 12.41 15.36
N THR A 129 -23.25 13.17 15.88
CA THR A 129 -23.75 14.44 15.32
C THR A 129 -23.64 15.55 16.34
N PRO A 130 -22.46 16.18 16.46
CA PRO A 130 -22.26 17.27 17.43
C PRO A 130 -23.13 18.48 17.14
N ASP A 131 -23.60 19.15 18.19
CA ASP A 131 -24.26 20.44 18.07
C ASP A 131 -23.22 21.51 17.66
N SER A 132 -23.45 22.14 16.52
CA SER A 132 -22.56 23.16 15.97
C SER A 132 -22.39 24.42 16.80
N ASN A 133 -23.34 24.68 17.73
CA ASN A 133 -23.33 25.87 18.58
C ASN A 133 -22.72 25.60 19.97
N ARG A 134 -22.32 24.37 20.25
CA ARG A 134 -21.78 23.94 21.53
C ARG A 134 -20.26 23.79 21.45
N ASP A 135 -19.51 24.48 22.30
CA ASP A 135 -18.11 24.14 22.53
C ASP A 135 -18.03 22.94 23.48
N TYR A 136 -17.46 21.84 22.95
CA TYR A 136 -17.26 20.59 23.70
C TYR A 136 -15.94 20.58 24.46
N GLU A 137 -15.09 21.59 24.29
CA GLU A 137 -13.76 21.70 24.92
C GLU A 137 -12.91 20.43 24.78
N LEU A 138 -12.92 19.80 23.60
CA LEU A 138 -12.22 18.53 23.31
C LEU A 138 -10.75 18.60 23.70
N TYR A 139 -10.12 19.74 23.49
CA TYR A 139 -8.72 20.00 23.86
C TYR A 139 -8.44 19.93 25.36
N LYS A 140 -9.49 20.00 26.21
CA LYS A 140 -9.38 19.79 27.66
C LYS A 140 -9.75 18.38 28.10
N GLN A 141 -10.68 17.75 27.39
CA GLN A 141 -11.24 16.46 27.78
C GLN A 141 -10.43 15.26 27.23
N ILE A 142 -9.80 15.42 26.07
CA ILE A 142 -8.95 14.38 25.48
C ILE A 142 -7.49 14.71 25.78
N PRO A 143 -6.77 13.83 26.50
CA PRO A 143 -5.35 14.06 26.79
C PRO A 143 -4.53 14.27 25.52
N GLN A 144 -3.67 15.29 25.50
CA GLN A 144 -2.75 15.60 24.39
C GLN A 144 -3.45 15.75 23.02
N PHE A 145 -4.71 16.18 22.99
CA PHE A 145 -5.52 16.23 21.77
C PHE A 145 -4.85 17.05 20.64
N GLU A 146 -4.32 18.22 20.96
CA GLU A 146 -3.67 19.09 19.98
C GLU A 146 -2.37 18.47 19.45
N GLU A 147 -1.55 17.93 20.34
CA GLU A 147 -0.30 17.25 19.97
C GLU A 147 -0.57 15.99 19.12
N THR A 148 -1.61 15.25 19.45
CA THR A 148 -2.04 14.07 18.71
C THR A 148 -2.46 14.42 17.27
N LEU A 149 -3.32 15.42 17.11
CA LEU A 149 -3.76 15.89 15.78
C LEU A 149 -2.61 16.45 14.95
N LYS A 150 -1.67 17.16 15.60
CA LYS A 150 -0.46 17.64 14.95
C LYS A 150 0.43 16.48 14.50
N GLY A 151 0.62 15.47 15.35
CA GLY A 151 1.36 14.25 15.02
C GLY A 151 0.77 13.55 13.80
N TYR A 152 -0.55 13.36 13.75
CA TYR A 152 -1.23 12.77 12.58
C TYR A 152 -1.01 13.58 11.31
N TYR A 153 -1.11 14.90 11.38
CA TYR A 153 -0.83 15.76 10.24
C TYR A 153 0.61 15.60 9.74
N ASP A 154 1.58 15.63 10.62
CA ASP A 154 3.00 15.53 10.29
C ASP A 154 3.34 14.13 9.69
N ASP A 155 2.81 13.05 10.30
CA ASP A 155 3.02 11.67 9.83
C ASP A 155 2.36 11.41 8.48
N LEU A 156 1.12 11.86 8.28
CA LEU A 156 0.43 11.74 7.00
C LEU A 156 1.12 12.54 5.90
N ALA A 157 1.64 13.74 6.22
CA ALA A 157 2.41 14.53 5.27
C ALA A 157 3.72 13.83 4.88
N ALA A 158 4.41 13.19 5.83
CA ALA A 158 5.61 12.40 5.58
C ALA A 158 5.29 11.17 4.70
N ILE A 159 4.20 10.45 4.99
CA ILE A 159 3.72 9.32 4.19
C ILE A 159 3.41 9.75 2.75
N SER A 160 2.70 10.88 2.57
CA SER A 160 2.43 11.42 1.23
C SER A 160 3.71 11.74 0.46
N ASN A 161 4.69 12.35 1.11
CA ASN A 161 6.00 12.64 0.48
C ASN A 161 6.74 11.36 0.11
N ASP A 162 6.75 10.34 0.98
CA ASP A 162 7.39 9.06 0.73
C ASP A 162 6.70 8.31 -0.45
N LEU A 163 5.37 8.31 -0.50
CA LEU A 163 4.61 7.75 -1.63
C LEU A 163 4.99 8.42 -2.94
N ASN A 164 5.03 9.76 -2.97
CA ASN A 164 5.38 10.51 -4.17
C ASN A 164 6.84 10.34 -4.61
N SER A 165 7.75 10.02 -3.69
CA SER A 165 9.18 9.82 -3.99
C SER A 165 9.53 8.41 -4.46
N ARG A 166 8.74 7.39 -4.06
CA ARG A 166 9.06 5.98 -4.29
C ARG A 166 8.19 5.31 -5.35
N SER A 167 7.09 5.91 -5.73
CA SER A 167 6.19 5.35 -6.73
C SER A 167 5.61 6.45 -7.62
N ASP A 168 5.46 6.15 -8.91
CA ASP A 168 4.66 6.95 -9.83
C ASP A 168 3.15 6.77 -9.56
N ILE A 169 2.77 6.15 -8.43
CA ILE A 169 1.40 5.93 -7.98
C ILE A 169 0.88 7.24 -7.38
N ASN A 170 0.66 8.24 -8.20
CA ASN A 170 -0.21 9.37 -7.90
C ASN A 170 -1.66 8.90 -7.97
N GLY A 171 -2.15 8.25 -6.91
CA GLY A 171 -3.44 7.60 -6.91
C GLY A 171 -4.36 8.10 -5.81
N GLU A 172 -5.47 7.39 -5.69
CA GLU A 172 -6.50 7.63 -4.69
C GLU A 172 -5.95 7.63 -3.26
N LEU A 173 -4.95 6.79 -2.97
CA LEU A 173 -4.33 6.70 -1.65
C LEU A 173 -3.62 8.00 -1.25
N ASP A 174 -2.81 8.62 -2.14
CA ASP A 174 -2.16 9.89 -1.84
C ASP A 174 -3.20 11.01 -1.62
N GLY A 175 -4.28 10.99 -2.41
CA GLY A 175 -5.42 11.90 -2.23
C GLY A 175 -6.11 11.71 -0.87
N ALA A 176 -6.35 10.46 -0.45
CA ALA A 176 -6.94 10.13 0.85
C ALA A 176 -6.05 10.59 2.01
N VAL A 177 -4.75 10.28 1.94
CA VAL A 177 -3.74 10.69 2.93
C VAL A 177 -3.69 12.22 3.08
N LYS A 178 -3.64 12.97 1.97
CA LYS A 178 -3.65 14.44 1.98
C LYS A 178 -4.95 15.02 2.56
N ASN A 179 -6.09 14.43 2.24
CA ASN A 179 -7.37 14.89 2.77
C ASN A 179 -7.45 14.68 4.28
N MET A 180 -6.99 13.53 4.77
CA MET A 180 -6.96 13.25 6.21
C MET A 180 -5.98 14.18 6.93
N ALA A 181 -4.78 14.41 6.38
CA ALA A 181 -3.82 15.37 6.91
C ALA A 181 -4.42 16.76 7.05
N ARG A 182 -5.14 17.23 6.03
CA ARG A 182 -5.78 18.54 6.02
C ARG A 182 -6.85 18.68 7.11
N VAL A 183 -7.67 17.65 7.34
CA VAL A 183 -8.69 17.71 8.38
C VAL A 183 -8.07 17.67 9.77
N CYS A 184 -7.05 16.86 10.01
CA CYS A 184 -6.30 16.86 11.28
C CYS A 184 -5.69 18.23 11.56
N LYS A 185 -5.07 18.86 10.54
CA LYS A 185 -4.56 20.21 10.64
C LYS A 185 -5.66 21.24 10.96
N SER A 186 -6.81 21.15 10.32
CA SER A 186 -7.93 22.07 10.58
C SER A 186 -8.46 21.93 11.98
N MET A 187 -8.58 20.72 12.51
CA MET A 187 -9.01 20.46 13.88
C MET A 187 -7.99 20.94 14.91
N HIS A 188 -6.70 20.80 14.63
CA HIS A 188 -5.63 21.35 15.45
C HIS A 188 -5.68 22.90 15.48
N ASP A 189 -5.67 23.53 14.31
CA ASP A 189 -5.61 25.01 14.19
C ASP A 189 -6.87 25.69 14.76
N LYS A 190 -8.01 25.00 14.70
CA LYS A 190 -9.31 25.49 15.16
C LYS A 190 -9.83 24.67 16.36
N ARG A 191 -9.02 24.50 17.36
CA ARG A 191 -9.31 23.64 18.53
C ARG A 191 -10.66 23.86 19.19
N TYR A 192 -11.18 25.09 19.23
CA TYR A 192 -12.49 25.42 19.80
C TYR A 192 -13.66 24.97 18.91
N GLU A 193 -13.41 24.78 17.63
CA GLU A 193 -14.37 24.39 16.60
C GLU A 193 -14.09 22.98 16.05
N SER A 194 -13.18 22.21 16.66
CA SER A 194 -12.72 20.92 16.12
C SER A 194 -13.86 19.93 15.91
N HIS A 195 -14.92 19.96 16.73
CA HIS A 195 -16.11 19.12 16.59
C HIS A 195 -16.85 19.34 15.26
N LEU A 196 -16.74 20.53 14.63
CA LEU A 196 -17.36 20.82 13.33
C LEU A 196 -16.73 20.01 12.17
N TYR A 197 -15.53 19.51 12.36
CA TYR A 197 -14.82 18.71 11.36
C TYR A 197 -15.04 17.21 11.51
N LEU A 198 -15.82 16.74 12.51
CA LEU A 198 -15.97 15.32 12.82
C LEU A 198 -16.49 14.49 11.64
N SER A 199 -17.48 15.00 10.89
CA SER A 199 -18.01 14.32 9.70
C SER A 199 -16.95 14.17 8.61
N SER A 200 -16.14 15.20 8.35
CA SER A 200 -15.04 15.13 7.39
C SER A 200 -13.93 14.21 7.87
N TYR A 201 -13.62 14.24 9.17
CA TYR A 201 -12.65 13.36 9.80
C TYR A 201 -13.03 11.89 9.59
N PHE A 202 -14.26 11.52 9.89
CA PHE A 202 -14.77 10.17 9.70
C PHE A 202 -14.76 9.75 8.24
N SER A 203 -15.25 10.59 7.33
CA SER A 203 -15.27 10.30 5.90
C SER A 203 -13.87 10.05 5.32
N TYR A 204 -12.89 10.87 5.70
CA TYR A 204 -11.52 10.69 5.22
C TYR A 204 -10.81 9.52 5.89
N TYR A 205 -11.09 9.26 7.17
CA TYR A 205 -10.61 8.06 7.86
C TYR A 205 -11.08 6.78 7.15
N GLN A 206 -12.34 6.71 6.71
CA GLN A 206 -12.86 5.55 5.96
C GLN A 206 -12.23 5.39 4.57
N SER A 207 -11.56 6.40 4.06
CA SER A 207 -10.92 6.39 2.74
C SER A 207 -9.44 6.02 2.80
N LEU A 208 -8.84 5.95 3.99
CA LEU A 208 -7.48 5.48 4.22
C LEU A 208 -7.41 3.94 4.16
#